data_3f39790570cf312c9261cf41a1c478ad
#
_entry.id   3f39790570cf312c9261cf41a1c478ad
#
_cell.length_a   1.000
_cell.length_b   1.000
_cell.length_c   1.000
_cell.angle_alpha   90.00
_cell.angle_beta   90.00
_cell.angle_gamma   90.00
#
_symmetry.space_group_name_H-M   'P 1'
#
loop_
_entity.id
_entity.type
_entity.pdbx_description
1 polymer ?
#
loop_
_entity_poly.entity_id
_entity_poly.type
_entity_poly.pdbx_seq_one_letter_code
_entity_poly.pdbx_strand_id
1 'polypeptide(L)'
;EGSVHNANSLDPESLGFMCGLEIHQQLKSGKLHSRQPSKLYEIGVDSIPSNWKRVERKLNAISGESGFIDVASRFEQKRKRSFEYIQSPNSGLIELDDAPPSGLDNDALDIAMTISTLLDMHPVDVLQTMRKQVVDGSNTSGFQRTTLIGTAGKINTERGDVGVDVLLLEEDSARKLDTRATENGDQVVYILDRLGIPLVEIATSPDIIDPEHAM
;
A
#
# COMPACT_ATOMS: atom_id res chain seq x y z
N GLU A 1 -25.63 -15.87 23.75
CA GLU A 1 -25.92 -16.43 22.42
C GLU A 1 -26.80 -15.43 21.67
N GLY A 2 -26.18 -14.52 20.87
CA GLY A 2 -26.91 -13.59 20.03
C GLY A 2 -27.60 -14.35 18.89
N SER A 3 -28.91 -14.23 18.77
CA SER A 3 -29.63 -14.73 17.60
C SER A 3 -29.12 -14.03 16.35
N VAL A 4 -28.72 -14.79 15.34
CA VAL A 4 -28.39 -14.26 14.02
C VAL A 4 -29.71 -13.74 13.44
N HIS A 5 -29.96 -12.44 13.58
CA HIS A 5 -31.05 -11.78 12.89
C HIS A 5 -30.78 -11.81 11.40
N ASN A 6 -31.83 -12.08 10.61
CA ASN A 6 -31.76 -12.07 9.16
C ASN A 6 -31.24 -10.69 8.71
N ALA A 7 -30.15 -10.63 7.95
CA ALA A 7 -29.52 -9.37 7.52
C ALA A 7 -30.51 -8.41 6.84
N ASN A 8 -31.55 -8.94 6.23
CA ASN A 8 -32.64 -8.17 5.59
C ASN A 8 -33.56 -7.45 6.57
N SER A 9 -33.41 -7.64 7.88
CA SER A 9 -34.23 -6.99 8.94
C SER A 9 -33.44 -5.95 9.73
N LEU A 10 -32.17 -5.72 9.41
CA LEU A 10 -31.35 -4.72 10.07
C LEU A 10 -31.58 -3.35 9.40
N ASP A 11 -32.00 -2.40 10.21
CA ASP A 11 -32.16 -1.01 9.78
C ASP A 11 -30.86 -0.23 10.10
N PRO A 12 -30.11 0.27 9.10
CA PRO A 12 -28.85 0.97 9.31
C PRO A 12 -28.98 2.19 10.23
N GLU A 13 -30.04 2.96 10.10
CA GLU A 13 -30.27 4.15 10.92
C GLU A 13 -30.45 3.80 12.40
N SER A 14 -31.26 2.79 12.69
CA SER A 14 -31.49 2.33 14.08
C SER A 14 -30.24 1.72 14.72
N LEU A 15 -29.32 1.19 13.90
CA LEU A 15 -28.03 0.65 14.33
C LEU A 15 -26.95 1.72 14.48
N GLY A 16 -27.21 2.95 14.03
CA GLY A 16 -26.17 3.99 13.96
C GLY A 16 -25.07 3.63 12.98
N PHE A 17 -25.41 3.01 11.84
CA PHE A 17 -24.44 2.64 10.82
C PHE A 17 -23.69 3.89 10.30
N MET A 18 -22.37 3.78 10.27
CA MET A 18 -21.49 4.84 9.81
C MET A 18 -20.21 4.19 9.28
N CYS A 19 -19.80 4.52 8.08
CA CYS A 19 -18.51 4.05 7.54
C CYS A 19 -17.85 5.06 6.61
N GLY A 20 -16.55 4.95 6.47
CA GLY A 20 -15.75 5.55 5.41
C GLY A 20 -15.21 4.46 4.48
N LEU A 21 -14.70 4.88 3.34
CA LEU A 21 -14.07 4.02 2.35
C LEU A 21 -12.59 4.40 2.20
N GLU A 22 -11.77 3.38 1.97
CA GLU A 22 -10.40 3.52 1.54
C GLU A 22 -10.27 2.95 0.13
N ILE A 23 -9.81 3.76 -0.81
CA ILE A 23 -9.79 3.44 -2.24
C ILE A 23 -8.35 3.48 -2.70
N HIS A 24 -7.86 2.40 -3.30
CA HIS A 24 -6.53 2.30 -3.88
C HIS A 24 -6.62 2.16 -5.40
N GLN A 25 -5.85 2.97 -6.13
CA GLN A 25 -5.76 2.91 -7.58
C GLN A 25 -4.32 3.02 -8.05
N GLN A 26 -3.82 2.00 -8.76
CA GLN A 26 -2.54 2.08 -9.45
C GLN A 26 -2.61 3.07 -10.61
N LEU A 27 -1.53 3.83 -10.81
CA LEU A 27 -1.41 4.79 -11.89
C LEU A 27 -0.60 4.23 -13.06
N LYS A 28 -0.96 4.65 -14.27
CA LYS A 28 -0.26 4.29 -15.50
C LYS A 28 0.86 5.31 -15.79
N SER A 29 1.93 5.25 -14.98
CA SER A 29 3.15 6.04 -15.15
C SER A 29 4.38 5.16 -14.91
N GLY A 30 5.58 5.72 -14.89
CA GLY A 30 6.75 5.00 -14.37
C GLY A 30 6.62 4.72 -12.86
N LYS A 31 7.46 3.83 -12.33
CA LYS A 31 7.52 3.58 -10.88
C LYS A 31 7.91 4.86 -10.14
N LEU A 32 7.29 5.09 -9.00
CA LEU A 32 7.27 6.37 -8.29
C LEU A 32 8.67 6.94 -7.98
N HIS A 33 9.61 6.09 -7.59
CA HIS A 33 10.94 6.52 -7.15
C HIS A 33 12.11 5.93 -7.95
N SER A 34 11.85 5.10 -8.97
CA SER A 34 12.90 4.49 -9.79
C SER A 34 12.76 4.75 -11.28
N ARG A 35 11.62 5.25 -11.73
CA ARG A 35 11.29 5.46 -13.16
C ARG A 35 11.30 4.18 -13.99
N GLN A 36 11.42 3.01 -13.35
CA GLN A 36 11.28 1.74 -14.05
C GLN A 36 9.86 1.60 -14.62
N PRO A 37 9.66 0.82 -15.70
CA PRO A 37 8.31 0.61 -16.24
C PRO A 37 7.35 -0.02 -15.22
N SER A 38 6.15 0.53 -15.08
CA SER A 38 5.07 -0.05 -14.29
C SER A 38 4.43 -1.21 -15.05
N LYS A 39 5.01 -2.40 -14.93
CA LYS A 39 4.58 -3.61 -15.63
C LYS A 39 4.48 -4.78 -14.66
N LEU A 40 3.33 -5.45 -14.64
CA LEU A 40 3.16 -6.71 -13.94
C LEU A 40 3.47 -7.89 -14.87
N TYR A 41 4.14 -8.91 -14.33
CA TYR A 41 4.38 -10.16 -15.03
C TYR A 41 3.41 -11.22 -14.53
N GLU A 42 2.58 -11.75 -15.42
CA GLU A 42 1.61 -12.81 -15.12
C GLU A 42 2.30 -14.17 -15.03
N ILE A 43 3.16 -14.32 -14.01
CA ILE A 43 3.92 -15.55 -13.78
C ILE A 43 3.69 -16.08 -12.36
N GLY A 44 3.60 -17.39 -12.25
CA GLY A 44 3.63 -18.09 -10.98
C GLY A 44 5.05 -18.43 -10.53
N VAL A 45 5.19 -18.90 -9.30
CA VAL A 45 6.49 -19.23 -8.69
C VAL A 45 7.30 -20.27 -9.49
N ASP A 46 6.62 -21.22 -10.13
CA ASP A 46 7.23 -22.30 -10.92
C ASP A 46 7.65 -21.86 -12.34
N SER A 47 7.18 -20.69 -12.79
CA SER A 47 7.42 -20.17 -14.13
C SER A 47 8.46 -19.05 -14.17
N ILE A 48 9.13 -18.77 -13.03
CA ILE A 48 10.12 -17.71 -12.92
C ILE A 48 11.37 -18.08 -13.73
N PRO A 49 11.80 -17.22 -14.68
CA PRO A 49 13.00 -17.45 -15.45
C PRO A 49 14.24 -17.62 -14.57
N SER A 50 15.08 -18.61 -14.87
CA SER A 50 16.26 -18.96 -14.08
C SER A 50 17.33 -17.85 -14.06
N ASN A 51 17.29 -16.93 -15.03
CA ASN A 51 18.19 -15.78 -15.13
C ASN A 51 17.73 -14.57 -14.29
N TRP A 52 16.56 -14.63 -13.65
CA TRP A 52 16.13 -13.56 -12.75
C TRP A 52 16.85 -13.71 -11.40
N LYS A 53 17.41 -12.59 -10.93
CA LYS A 53 18.14 -12.56 -9.66
C LYS A 53 17.19 -12.84 -8.49
N ARG A 54 17.65 -13.63 -7.53
CA ARG A 54 16.94 -13.92 -6.27
C ARG A 54 17.81 -13.45 -5.12
N VAL A 55 17.21 -12.76 -4.18
CA VAL A 55 17.88 -12.22 -2.98
C VAL A 55 17.10 -12.66 -1.76
N GLU A 56 17.79 -13.33 -0.84
CA GLU A 56 17.19 -13.71 0.44
C GLU A 56 17.55 -12.67 1.52
N ARG A 57 16.54 -12.30 2.31
CA ARG A 57 16.69 -11.41 3.46
C ARG A 57 15.93 -11.94 4.67
N LYS A 58 16.41 -11.57 5.86
CA LYS A 58 15.72 -11.83 7.14
C LYS A 58 15.36 -10.51 7.77
N LEU A 59 14.17 -10.47 8.40
CA LEU A 59 13.80 -9.31 9.20
C LEU A 59 14.75 -9.17 10.38
N ASN A 60 15.39 -8.02 10.48
CA ASN A 60 16.19 -7.65 11.65
C ASN A 60 15.50 -6.45 12.32
N ALA A 61 14.72 -6.73 13.37
CA ALA A 61 14.05 -5.67 14.11
C ALA A 61 15.07 -4.88 14.93
N ILE A 62 15.25 -3.62 14.57
CA ILE A 62 16.16 -2.69 15.24
C ILE A 62 15.34 -1.75 16.13
N SER A 63 15.89 -1.37 17.29
CA SER A 63 15.28 -0.35 18.14
C SER A 63 15.27 1.01 17.41
N GLY A 64 14.13 1.70 17.47
CA GLY A 64 14.02 3.08 16.99
C GLY A 64 14.80 4.09 17.84
N GLU A 65 14.72 5.37 17.51
CA GLU A 65 15.38 6.48 18.25
C GLU A 65 14.97 6.52 19.73
N SER A 66 13.75 6.07 20.05
CA SER A 66 13.25 5.93 21.44
C SER A 66 13.84 4.77 22.23
N GLY A 67 14.71 3.94 21.62
CA GLY A 67 15.25 2.72 22.23
C GLY A 67 14.30 1.54 22.30
N PHE A 68 13.07 1.68 21.81
CA PHE A 68 12.06 0.62 21.80
C PHE A 68 11.95 -0.03 20.42
N ILE A 69 11.76 -1.36 20.39
CA ILE A 69 11.41 -2.08 19.18
C ILE A 69 9.88 -2.04 19.06
N ASP A 70 9.40 -1.67 17.87
CA ASP A 70 7.98 -1.71 17.55
C ASP A 70 7.37 -3.09 17.83
N VAL A 71 6.14 -3.11 18.37
CA VAL A 71 5.46 -4.35 18.82
C VAL A 71 5.22 -5.30 17.64
N ALA A 72 4.81 -4.79 16.47
CA ALA A 72 4.58 -5.60 15.29
C ALA A 72 5.88 -6.17 14.74
N SER A 73 6.96 -5.36 14.70
CA SER A 73 8.30 -5.81 14.30
C SER A 73 8.84 -6.90 15.23
N ARG A 74 8.63 -6.77 16.54
CA ARG A 74 9.00 -7.78 17.53
C ARG A 74 8.21 -9.08 17.36
N PHE A 75 6.91 -8.97 17.07
CA PHE A 75 6.04 -10.11 16.81
C PHE A 75 6.46 -10.85 15.54
N GLU A 76 6.71 -10.12 14.45
CA GLU A 76 7.13 -10.70 13.17
C GLU A 76 8.51 -11.37 13.28
N GLN A 77 9.45 -10.78 14.01
CA GLN A 77 10.76 -11.37 14.26
C GLN A 77 10.65 -12.74 14.97
N LYS A 78 9.69 -12.91 15.90
CA LYS A 78 9.43 -14.20 16.59
C LYS A 78 8.93 -15.30 15.64
N ARG A 79 8.35 -14.94 14.50
CA ARG A 79 7.84 -15.89 13.49
C ARG A 79 8.96 -16.57 12.70
N LYS A 80 10.21 -16.14 12.85
CA LYS A 80 11.41 -16.70 12.17
C LYS A 80 11.21 -16.79 10.66
N ARG A 81 10.62 -15.75 10.05
CA ARG A 81 10.43 -15.69 8.60
C ARG A 81 11.70 -15.23 7.90
N SER A 82 11.95 -15.80 6.72
CA SER A 82 12.83 -15.23 5.70
C SER A 82 12.03 -14.78 4.49
N PHE A 83 12.59 -13.88 3.71
CA PHE A 83 11.96 -13.30 2.52
C PHE A 83 12.89 -13.56 1.33
N GLU A 84 12.35 -14.19 0.29
CA GLU A 84 13.00 -14.32 -1.01
C GLU A 84 12.43 -13.29 -1.97
N TYR A 85 13.27 -12.38 -2.46
CA TYR A 85 12.88 -11.35 -3.42
C TYR A 85 13.37 -11.72 -4.80
N ILE A 86 12.42 -11.74 -5.77
CA ILE A 86 12.68 -12.04 -7.17
C ILE A 86 12.72 -10.73 -7.92
N GLN A 87 13.90 -10.40 -8.46
CA GLN A 87 14.13 -9.19 -9.24
C GLN A 87 13.66 -9.42 -10.67
N SER A 88 12.52 -8.81 -11.02
CA SER A 88 11.99 -8.79 -12.38
C SER A 88 12.75 -7.80 -13.27
N PRO A 89 12.62 -7.86 -14.60
CA PRO A 89 13.32 -6.95 -15.52
C PRO A 89 13.02 -5.45 -15.33
N ASN A 90 11.90 -5.12 -14.69
CA ASN A 90 11.50 -3.75 -14.32
C ASN A 90 11.76 -3.43 -12.84
N SER A 91 12.69 -4.09 -12.21
CA SER A 91 13.12 -3.78 -10.86
C SER A 91 14.66 -3.69 -10.81
N GLY A 92 15.16 -2.70 -10.10
CA GLY A 92 16.58 -2.38 -9.98
C GLY A 92 17.05 -2.31 -8.53
N LEU A 93 18.11 -1.54 -8.31
CA LEU A 93 18.71 -1.37 -6.99
C LEU A 93 17.78 -0.60 -6.03
N ILE A 94 16.92 0.28 -6.54
CA ILE A 94 15.98 1.04 -5.70
C ILE A 94 14.91 0.09 -5.13
N GLU A 95 14.35 -0.80 -5.95
CA GLU A 95 13.38 -1.80 -5.50
C GLU A 95 14.01 -2.84 -4.56
N LEU A 96 15.32 -3.06 -4.64
CA LEU A 96 16.07 -3.90 -3.70
C LEU A 96 16.49 -3.16 -2.42
N ASP A 97 16.22 -1.85 -2.32
CA ASP A 97 16.76 -1.00 -1.25
C ASP A 97 18.30 -1.00 -1.18
N ASP A 98 18.95 -1.18 -2.32
CA ASP A 98 20.41 -1.15 -2.48
C ASP A 98 20.91 0.20 -3.05
N ALA A 99 19.98 1.13 -3.40
CA ALA A 99 20.28 2.47 -3.85
C ALA A 99 19.23 3.47 -3.31
N PRO A 100 19.61 4.74 -3.10
CA PRO A 100 18.68 5.77 -2.65
C PRO A 100 17.58 6.02 -3.69
N PRO A 101 16.33 6.31 -3.26
CA PRO A 101 15.23 6.62 -4.16
C PRO A 101 15.46 7.95 -4.90
N SER A 102 14.92 8.07 -6.11
CA SER A 102 14.74 9.35 -6.77
C SER A 102 13.57 10.15 -6.15
N GLY A 103 13.43 11.42 -6.50
CA GLY A 103 12.21 12.19 -6.21
C GLY A 103 10.96 11.56 -6.84
N LEU A 104 9.78 12.07 -6.54
CA LEU A 104 8.52 11.60 -7.10
C LEU A 104 8.52 11.62 -8.64
N ASP A 105 7.85 10.63 -9.23
CA ASP A 105 7.57 10.63 -10.67
C ASP A 105 6.61 11.79 -11.01
N ASN A 106 6.98 12.62 -12.00
CA ASN A 106 6.19 13.82 -12.32
C ASN A 106 4.83 13.47 -12.90
N ASP A 107 4.74 12.44 -13.77
CA ASP A 107 3.46 12.03 -14.34
C ASP A 107 2.50 11.50 -13.27
N ALA A 108 3.02 10.73 -12.31
CA ALA A 108 2.24 10.27 -11.17
C ALA A 108 1.76 11.42 -10.28
N LEU A 109 2.62 12.42 -10.05
CA LEU A 109 2.27 13.61 -9.28
C LEU A 109 1.20 14.45 -9.99
N ASP A 110 1.33 14.67 -11.31
CA ASP A 110 0.36 15.42 -12.10
C ASP A 110 -1.03 14.75 -12.09
N ILE A 111 -1.07 13.41 -12.16
CA ILE A 111 -2.32 12.65 -12.03
C ILE A 111 -2.91 12.85 -10.62
N ALA A 112 -2.11 12.71 -9.56
CA ALA A 112 -2.58 12.87 -8.19
C ALA A 112 -3.09 14.31 -7.92
N MET A 113 -2.41 15.34 -8.43
CA MET A 113 -2.85 16.73 -8.35
C MET A 113 -4.15 16.97 -9.14
N THR A 114 -4.32 16.31 -10.29
CA THR A 114 -5.58 16.36 -11.05
C THR A 114 -6.72 15.76 -10.24
N ILE A 115 -6.53 14.59 -9.61
CA ILE A 115 -7.50 13.96 -8.73
C ILE A 115 -7.85 14.88 -7.55
N SER A 116 -6.84 15.48 -6.91
CA SER A 116 -7.03 16.45 -5.82
C SER A 116 -7.94 17.61 -6.25
N THR A 117 -7.72 18.13 -7.46
CA THR A 117 -8.54 19.21 -8.01
C THR A 117 -9.99 18.76 -8.30
N LEU A 118 -10.17 17.57 -8.86
CA LEU A 118 -11.49 17.00 -9.15
C LEU A 118 -12.32 16.73 -7.89
N LEU A 119 -11.65 16.43 -6.78
CA LEU A 119 -12.28 16.19 -5.47
C LEU A 119 -12.42 17.48 -4.63
N ASP A 120 -12.11 18.64 -5.21
CA ASP A 120 -12.19 19.95 -4.52
C ASP A 120 -11.37 19.99 -3.21
N MET A 121 -10.17 19.33 -3.24
CA MET A 121 -9.28 19.23 -2.07
C MET A 121 -8.38 20.45 -1.94
N HIS A 122 -7.88 20.65 -0.74
CA HIS A 122 -6.81 21.61 -0.46
C HIS A 122 -5.45 20.93 -0.65
N PRO A 123 -4.68 21.24 -1.71
CA PRO A 123 -3.32 20.71 -1.88
C PRO A 123 -2.41 21.18 -0.72
N VAL A 124 -1.46 20.32 -0.34
CA VAL A 124 -0.47 20.71 0.67
C VAL A 124 0.58 21.65 0.09
N ASP A 125 1.10 22.58 0.90
CA ASP A 125 2.13 23.55 0.46
C ASP A 125 3.49 22.89 0.22
N VAL A 126 3.78 21.77 0.90
CA VAL A 126 5.04 21.04 0.83
C VAL A 126 4.79 19.54 0.73
N LEU A 127 5.32 18.92 -0.32
CA LEU A 127 5.28 17.48 -0.51
C LEU A 127 6.41 16.84 0.31
N GLN A 128 6.03 16.15 1.38
CA GLN A 128 6.96 15.41 2.22
C GLN A 128 6.66 13.93 2.15
N THR A 129 7.62 13.13 1.69
CA THR A 129 7.50 11.67 1.67
C THR A 129 7.73 11.12 3.07
N MET A 130 6.75 10.43 3.60
CA MET A 130 6.75 9.76 4.88
C MET A 130 7.13 8.28 4.73
N ARG A 131 7.48 7.62 5.83
CA ARG A 131 7.78 6.20 5.92
C ARG A 131 6.67 5.47 6.69
N LYS A 132 5.70 4.90 5.97
CA LYS A 132 4.65 4.07 6.54
C LYS A 132 5.22 2.67 6.80
N GLN A 133 5.43 2.29 8.05
CA GLN A 133 6.12 1.05 8.43
C GLN A 133 5.39 -0.20 7.92
N VAL A 134 6.14 -1.13 7.32
CA VAL A 134 5.66 -2.40 6.80
C VAL A 134 6.59 -3.52 7.27
N VAL A 135 6.05 -4.48 8.03
CA VAL A 135 6.85 -5.52 8.71
C VAL A 135 6.71 -6.92 8.11
N ASP A 136 5.82 -7.12 7.14
CA ASP A 136 5.53 -8.42 6.54
C ASP A 136 6.49 -8.81 5.41
N GLY A 137 7.45 -7.94 5.08
CA GLY A 137 8.44 -8.14 4.02
C GLY A 137 7.99 -7.70 2.64
N SER A 138 6.76 -7.23 2.47
CA SER A 138 6.24 -6.78 1.15
C SER A 138 6.92 -5.51 0.62
N ASN A 139 7.60 -4.75 1.46
CA ASN A 139 8.50 -3.66 1.09
C ASN A 139 9.92 -3.98 1.53
N THR A 140 10.86 -4.03 0.61
CA THR A 140 12.28 -4.37 0.86
C THR A 140 12.96 -3.43 1.85
N SER A 141 12.54 -2.15 1.88
CA SER A 141 13.00 -1.12 2.81
C SER A 141 12.42 -1.24 4.23
N GLY A 142 11.40 -2.09 4.44
CA GLY A 142 10.66 -2.17 5.70
C GLY A 142 9.64 -1.06 5.91
N PHE A 143 9.39 -0.21 4.92
CA PHE A 143 8.36 0.83 4.92
C PHE A 143 7.86 1.11 3.51
N GLN A 144 6.66 1.65 3.41
CA GLN A 144 6.06 2.16 2.18
C GLN A 144 6.24 3.68 2.15
N ARG A 145 6.82 4.20 1.07
CA ARG A 145 6.95 5.66 0.88
C ARG A 145 5.59 6.22 0.51
N THR A 146 5.12 7.16 1.32
CA THR A 146 3.77 7.73 1.24
C THR A 146 3.86 9.25 1.29
N THR A 147 3.28 9.94 0.33
CA THR A 147 3.30 11.41 0.23
C THR A 147 1.88 11.94 0.28
N LEU A 148 1.58 12.82 1.25
CA LEU A 148 0.30 13.53 1.31
C LEU A 148 0.23 14.55 0.17
N ILE A 149 -0.86 14.51 -0.61
CA ILE A 149 -1.10 15.41 -1.75
C ILE A 149 -2.13 16.47 -1.41
N GLY A 150 -3.23 16.10 -0.78
CA GLY A 150 -4.30 17.02 -0.45
C GLY A 150 -5.18 16.50 0.69
N THR A 151 -5.97 17.42 1.23
CA THR A 151 -6.88 17.17 2.35
C THR A 151 -8.23 17.87 2.14
N ALA A 152 -9.24 17.49 2.92
CA ALA A 152 -10.51 18.18 3.03
C ALA A 152 -11.24 18.37 1.68
N GLY A 153 -11.31 17.30 0.88
CA GLY A 153 -12.12 17.24 -0.33
C GLY A 153 -13.54 16.74 -0.09
N LYS A 154 -14.28 16.54 -1.17
CA LYS A 154 -15.64 16.00 -1.11
C LYS A 154 -16.06 15.28 -2.38
N ILE A 155 -17.00 14.35 -2.22
CA ILE A 155 -17.72 13.68 -3.29
C ILE A 155 -19.20 13.99 -3.10
N ASN A 156 -19.85 14.56 -4.14
CA ASN A 156 -21.28 14.81 -4.10
C ASN A 156 -22.02 13.57 -4.57
N THR A 157 -22.92 13.04 -3.76
CA THR A 157 -23.75 11.88 -4.11
C THR A 157 -25.24 12.26 -4.04
N GLU A 158 -26.12 11.45 -4.64
CA GLU A 158 -27.57 11.64 -4.54
C GLU A 158 -28.10 11.47 -3.10
N ARG A 159 -27.32 10.83 -2.22
CA ARG A 159 -27.68 10.53 -0.83
C ARG A 159 -27.00 11.46 0.20
N GLY A 160 -26.27 12.45 -0.27
CA GLY A 160 -25.53 13.42 0.53
C GLY A 160 -24.06 13.51 0.13
N ASP A 161 -23.40 14.53 0.62
CA ASP A 161 -21.98 14.72 0.38
C ASP A 161 -21.16 13.80 1.28
N VAL A 162 -20.11 13.20 0.73
CA VAL A 162 -19.12 12.41 1.46
C VAL A 162 -17.80 13.17 1.46
N GLY A 163 -17.30 13.50 2.64
CA GLY A 163 -16.00 14.14 2.80
C GLY A 163 -14.86 13.21 2.35
N VAL A 164 -13.80 13.81 1.81
CA VAL A 164 -12.54 13.11 1.51
C VAL A 164 -11.46 13.68 2.41
N ASP A 165 -11.04 12.90 3.40
CA ASP A 165 -10.11 13.39 4.43
C ASP A 165 -8.72 13.59 3.86
N VAL A 166 -8.20 12.59 3.11
CA VAL A 166 -6.84 12.60 2.57
C VAL A 166 -6.77 11.96 1.18
N LEU A 167 -5.83 12.48 0.40
CA LEU A 167 -5.33 11.87 -0.83
C LEU A 167 -3.83 11.70 -0.69
N LEU A 168 -3.38 10.46 -0.79
CA LEU A 168 -1.99 10.06 -0.69
C LEU A 168 -1.48 9.53 -2.03
N LEU A 169 -0.21 9.77 -2.31
CA LEU A 169 0.52 9.15 -3.41
C LEU A 169 1.60 8.24 -2.81
N GLU A 170 1.48 6.95 -3.05
CA GLU A 170 2.28 5.91 -2.43
C GLU A 170 2.99 5.04 -3.47
N GLU A 171 3.99 4.30 -3.03
CA GLU A 171 4.53 3.18 -3.79
C GLU A 171 3.80 1.88 -3.43
N ASP A 172 3.34 1.12 -4.44
CA ASP A 172 2.74 -0.19 -4.19
C ASP A 172 3.79 -1.18 -3.67
N SER A 173 3.34 -2.17 -2.91
CA SER A 173 4.18 -3.21 -2.31
C SER A 173 4.49 -4.35 -3.29
N ALA A 174 5.52 -5.14 -2.99
CA ALA A 174 5.86 -6.33 -3.76
C ALA A 174 4.72 -7.36 -3.75
N ARG A 175 4.61 -8.10 -4.82
CA ARG A 175 3.57 -9.13 -4.99
C ARG A 175 4.05 -10.45 -4.41
N LYS A 176 3.30 -10.97 -3.43
CA LYS A 176 3.55 -12.29 -2.86
C LYS A 176 3.19 -13.37 -3.87
N LEU A 177 4.12 -14.28 -4.13
CA LEU A 177 3.93 -15.44 -4.99
C LEU A 177 3.67 -16.72 -4.20
N ASP A 178 4.38 -16.92 -3.08
CA ASP A 178 4.36 -18.18 -2.36
C ASP A 178 4.75 -18.02 -0.88
N THR A 179 4.49 -19.06 -0.10
CA THR A 179 5.06 -19.24 1.25
C THR A 179 5.49 -20.70 1.39
N ARG A 180 6.78 -20.93 1.65
CA ARG A 180 7.37 -22.25 1.75
C ARG A 180 7.79 -22.53 3.19
N ALA A 181 7.44 -23.69 3.72
CA ALA A 181 7.98 -24.15 4.99
C ALA A 181 9.45 -24.56 4.79
N THR A 182 10.34 -24.09 5.65
CA THR A 182 11.75 -24.46 5.69
C THR A 182 12.14 -24.96 7.08
N GLU A 183 13.31 -25.58 7.21
CA GLU A 183 13.82 -26.04 8.52
C GLU A 183 13.98 -24.89 9.54
N ASN A 184 14.16 -23.66 9.05
CA ASN A 184 14.39 -22.47 9.87
C ASN A 184 13.15 -21.56 10.04
N GLY A 185 11.97 -22.02 9.63
CA GLY A 185 10.73 -21.26 9.63
C GLY A 185 10.18 -21.03 8.21
N ASP A 186 9.19 -20.17 8.08
CA ASP A 186 8.57 -19.89 6.79
C ASP A 186 9.42 -18.95 5.92
N GLN A 187 9.54 -19.27 4.64
CA GLN A 187 10.10 -18.39 3.62
C GLN A 187 8.96 -17.82 2.76
N VAL A 188 8.80 -16.50 2.75
CA VAL A 188 7.82 -15.82 1.89
C VAL A 188 8.52 -15.36 0.61
N VAL A 189 7.95 -15.72 -0.54
CA VAL A 189 8.50 -15.39 -1.85
C VAL A 189 7.74 -14.20 -2.44
N TYR A 190 8.47 -13.13 -2.71
CA TYR A 190 7.96 -11.91 -3.33
C TYR A 190 8.60 -11.68 -4.70
N ILE A 191 7.82 -11.15 -5.65
CA ILE A 191 8.33 -10.60 -6.90
C ILE A 191 8.24 -9.08 -6.86
N LEU A 192 9.30 -8.41 -7.33
CA LEU A 192 9.44 -6.95 -7.24
C LEU A 192 8.85 -6.18 -8.43
N ASP A 193 8.10 -6.86 -9.30
CA ASP A 193 7.48 -6.24 -10.48
C ASP A 193 6.50 -5.13 -10.11
N ARG A 194 5.73 -5.30 -9.04
CA ARG A 194 4.74 -4.36 -8.54
C ARG A 194 5.34 -3.31 -7.61
N LEU A 195 6.39 -3.65 -6.85
CA LEU A 195 6.99 -2.73 -5.89
C LEU A 195 7.40 -1.43 -6.56
N GLY A 196 6.93 -0.32 -6.02
CA GLY A 196 7.21 1.01 -6.51
C GLY A 196 6.26 1.53 -7.60
N ILE A 197 5.29 0.75 -8.07
CA ILE A 197 4.22 1.27 -8.95
C ILE A 197 3.47 2.35 -8.18
N PRO A 198 3.22 3.54 -8.77
CA PRO A 198 2.48 4.58 -8.08
C PRO A 198 1.05 4.15 -7.77
N LEU A 199 0.64 4.38 -6.54
CA LEU A 199 -0.66 4.06 -5.99
C LEU A 199 -1.28 5.32 -5.40
N VAL A 200 -2.46 5.71 -5.85
CA VAL A 200 -3.26 6.72 -5.18
C VAL A 200 -4.11 6.03 -4.13
N GLU A 201 -4.02 6.51 -2.89
CA GLU A 201 -4.89 6.15 -1.78
C GLU A 201 -5.79 7.34 -1.44
N ILE A 202 -7.11 7.12 -1.42
CA ILE A 202 -8.12 8.10 -1.03
C ILE A 202 -8.84 7.54 0.18
N ALA A 203 -8.87 8.29 1.28
CA ALA A 203 -9.67 7.94 2.45
C ALA A 203 -10.81 8.95 2.61
N THR A 204 -12.05 8.45 2.67
CA THR A 204 -13.22 9.27 2.91
C THR A 204 -13.50 9.44 4.39
N SER A 205 -14.23 10.51 4.74
CA SER A 205 -14.83 10.66 6.05
C SER A 205 -15.90 9.59 6.30
N PRO A 206 -16.26 9.30 7.57
CA PRO A 206 -17.28 8.30 7.89
C PRO A 206 -18.72 8.83 7.71
N ASP A 207 -18.99 9.47 6.56
CA ASP A 207 -20.26 10.10 6.25
C ASP A 207 -21.30 9.17 5.59
N ILE A 208 -20.87 7.93 5.30
CA ILE A 208 -21.72 6.93 4.65
C ILE A 208 -22.63 6.29 5.70
N ILE A 209 -23.92 6.43 5.52
CA ILE A 209 -24.95 6.10 6.52
C ILE A 209 -25.69 4.78 6.27
N ASP A 210 -25.50 4.16 5.12
CA ASP A 210 -26.07 2.86 4.77
C ASP A 210 -25.27 2.18 3.65
N PRO A 211 -25.45 0.87 3.42
CA PRO A 211 -24.72 0.12 2.40
C PRO A 211 -24.96 0.59 0.96
N GLU A 212 -26.14 1.12 0.65
CA GLU A 212 -26.48 1.64 -0.69
C GLU A 212 -25.76 2.97 -0.96
N HIS A 213 -25.53 3.78 0.09
CA HIS A 213 -24.75 5.00 0.00
C HIS A 213 -23.26 4.70 -0.27
N ALA A 214 -22.77 3.50 0.10
CA ALA A 214 -21.41 3.08 -0.16
C ALA A 214 -21.16 2.58 -1.59
N MET A 215 -22.22 2.29 -2.35
CA MET A 215 -22.15 1.81 -3.75
C MET A 215 -22.18 2.95 -4.74
#